data_7cd46353474a77ba7a5231cc3655893d
#
_entry.id   7cd46353474a77ba7a5231cc3655893d
#
_cell.length_a   1.000
_cell.length_b   1.000
_cell.length_c   1.000
_cell.angle_alpha   90.00
_cell.angle_beta   90.00
_cell.angle_gamma   90.00
#
_symmetry.space_group_name_H-M   'P 1'
#
loop_
_entity.id
_entity.type
_entity.pdbx_description
1 polymer ?
#
loop_
_entity_poly.entity_id
_entity_poly.type
_entity_poly.pdbx_seq_one_letter_code
_entity_poly.pdbx_strand_id
1 'polypeptide(L)'
;MTSSNRLSKLVKATAKLPQGIRRTVWSKAFGRVVPMVGSAHLRYLEVSHSKVVVKIENHRAMQNHIGQLHACAMALIAETATGFVTGMNVPDSCIVLIKSFKVDFKRPTQGAMIAVATLTDEQQALMRSTEKGETLVSVQVTDE
;
A
#
# COMPACT_ATOMS: atom_id res chain seq x y z
N MET A 1 18.68 10.59 13.03
CA MET A 1 17.39 11.28 13.22
C MET A 1 16.36 10.63 12.31
N THR A 2 15.36 9.98 12.87
CA THR A 2 14.25 9.45 12.07
C THR A 2 13.42 10.63 11.60
N SER A 3 13.56 11.03 10.34
CA SER A 3 12.69 12.04 9.73
C SER A 3 11.25 11.53 9.77
N SER A 4 10.49 12.03 10.72
CA SER A 4 9.09 11.68 10.89
C SER A 4 8.26 12.53 9.95
N ASN A 5 7.88 12.01 8.79
CA ASN A 5 6.99 12.68 7.87
C ASN A 5 5.52 12.66 8.37
N ARG A 6 4.63 13.40 7.70
CA ARG A 6 3.20 13.53 8.08
C ARG A 6 2.50 12.18 8.12
N LEU A 7 2.81 11.29 7.16
CA LEU A 7 2.21 9.97 7.07
C LEU A 7 2.60 9.10 8.27
N SER A 8 3.89 9.06 8.62
CA SER A 8 4.37 8.31 9.76
C SER A 8 3.85 8.85 11.10
N LYS A 9 3.65 10.17 11.21
CA LYS A 9 3.01 10.79 12.39
C LYS A 9 1.56 10.34 12.54
N LEU A 10 0.79 10.32 11.45
CA LEU A 10 -0.59 9.83 11.45
C LEU A 10 -0.67 8.37 11.90
N VAL A 11 0.19 7.52 11.34
CA VAL A 11 0.26 6.11 11.72
C VAL A 11 0.62 5.93 13.20
N LYS A 12 1.61 6.68 13.71
CA LYS A 12 1.99 6.66 15.13
C LYS A 12 0.86 7.15 16.05
N ALA A 13 0.12 8.19 15.66
CA ALA A 13 -0.99 8.71 16.46
C ALA A 13 -2.08 7.68 16.68
N THR A 14 -2.25 6.73 15.77
CA THR A 14 -3.22 5.64 15.89
C THR A 14 -2.70 4.39 16.59
N ALA A 15 -1.41 4.35 16.98
CA ALA A 15 -0.76 3.15 17.52
C ALA A 15 -1.41 2.59 18.80
N LYS A 16 -2.01 3.47 19.62
CA LYS A 16 -2.71 3.09 20.86
C LYS A 16 -4.13 2.56 20.65
N LEU A 17 -4.67 2.68 19.44
CA LEU A 17 -6.02 2.20 19.14
C LEU A 17 -6.03 0.67 18.97
N PRO A 18 -7.14 0.00 19.36
CA PRO A 18 -7.34 -1.41 19.04
C PRO A 18 -7.18 -1.65 17.53
N GLN A 19 -6.61 -2.80 17.16
CA GLN A 19 -6.23 -3.12 15.78
C GLN A 19 -7.37 -2.94 14.77
N GLY A 20 -8.58 -3.38 15.10
CA GLY A 20 -9.74 -3.23 14.21
C GLY A 20 -10.12 -1.78 13.95
N ILE A 21 -10.11 -0.94 14.99
CA ILE A 21 -10.39 0.50 14.89
C ILE A 21 -9.29 1.18 14.07
N ARG A 22 -8.03 0.89 14.36
CA ARG A 22 -6.89 1.45 13.64
C ARG A 22 -6.94 1.18 12.14
N ARG A 23 -7.21 -0.07 11.74
CA ARG A 23 -7.38 -0.47 10.33
C ARG A 23 -8.51 0.29 9.65
N THR A 24 -9.62 0.47 10.33
CA THR A 24 -10.76 1.24 9.80
C THR A 24 -10.43 2.71 9.62
N VAL A 25 -9.75 3.31 10.60
CA VAL A 25 -9.29 4.71 10.52
C VAL A 25 -8.35 4.90 9.33
N TRP A 26 -7.36 4.04 9.16
CA TRP A 26 -6.42 4.10 8.03
C TRP A 26 -7.15 3.97 6.69
N SER A 27 -8.01 2.96 6.55
CA SER A 27 -8.69 2.69 5.28
C SER A 27 -9.60 3.86 4.87
N LYS A 28 -10.31 4.49 5.82
CA LYS A 28 -11.13 5.67 5.55
C LYS A 28 -10.28 6.92 5.26
N ALA A 29 -9.24 7.18 6.04
CA ALA A 29 -8.39 8.35 5.86
C ALA A 29 -7.66 8.29 4.50
N PHE A 30 -7.03 7.16 4.19
CA PHE A 30 -6.27 6.99 2.96
C PHE A 30 -7.16 6.90 1.71
N GLY A 31 -8.34 6.29 1.83
CA GLY A 31 -9.34 6.29 0.76
C GLY A 31 -9.90 7.67 0.43
N ARG A 32 -9.86 8.63 1.38
CA ARG A 32 -10.21 10.04 1.10
C ARG A 32 -9.08 10.80 0.41
N VAL A 33 -7.83 10.50 0.77
CA VAL A 33 -6.66 11.13 0.16
C VAL A 33 -6.42 10.62 -1.26
N VAL A 34 -6.64 9.32 -1.50
CA VAL A 34 -6.50 8.69 -2.81
C VAL A 34 -7.88 8.18 -3.25
N PRO A 35 -8.61 8.94 -4.09
CA PRO A 35 -10.00 8.60 -4.46
C PRO A 35 -10.16 7.19 -5.06
N MET A 36 -9.22 6.74 -5.88
CA MET A 36 -9.26 5.40 -6.49
C MET A 36 -9.16 4.29 -5.43
N VAL A 37 -8.33 4.48 -4.41
CA VAL A 37 -8.22 3.56 -3.27
C VAL A 37 -9.54 3.50 -2.49
N GLY A 38 -10.18 4.66 -2.29
CA GLY A 38 -11.48 4.76 -1.65
C GLY A 38 -12.59 4.07 -2.45
N SER A 39 -12.63 4.28 -3.78
CA SER A 39 -13.60 3.66 -4.68
C SER A 39 -13.46 2.13 -4.76
N ALA A 40 -12.24 1.64 -4.66
CA ALA A 40 -11.96 0.20 -4.62
C ALA A 40 -12.17 -0.41 -3.22
N HIS A 41 -12.51 0.39 -2.20
CA HIS A 41 -12.69 -0.04 -0.81
C HIS A 41 -11.50 -0.80 -0.24
N LEU A 42 -10.27 -0.36 -0.57
CA LEU A 42 -9.06 -1.00 -0.07
C LEU A 42 -8.97 -0.90 1.46
N ARG A 43 -8.51 -1.98 2.07
CA ARG A 43 -8.32 -2.07 3.52
C ARG A 43 -6.84 -2.18 3.86
N TYR A 44 -6.35 -1.29 4.70
CA TYR A 44 -4.98 -1.34 5.22
C TYR A 44 -4.97 -2.23 6.46
N LEU A 45 -4.29 -3.37 6.37
CA LEU A 45 -4.19 -4.35 7.45
C LEU A 45 -2.98 -4.12 8.35
N GLU A 46 -1.87 -3.66 7.75
CA GLU A 46 -0.63 -3.33 8.45
C GLU A 46 0.05 -2.15 7.74
N VAL A 47 0.56 -1.21 8.52
CA VAL A 47 1.33 -0.06 8.02
C VAL A 47 2.50 0.19 8.95
N SER A 48 3.72 0.03 8.43
CA SER A 48 4.96 0.33 9.13
C SER A 48 6.00 0.89 8.15
N HIS A 49 7.16 1.27 8.63
CA HIS A 49 8.27 1.72 7.78
C HIS A 49 8.86 0.61 6.91
N SER A 50 8.79 -0.64 7.36
CA SER A 50 9.36 -1.78 6.66
C SER A 50 8.35 -2.59 5.87
N LYS A 51 7.02 -2.43 6.15
CA LYS A 51 5.99 -3.31 5.60
C LYS A 51 4.63 -2.62 5.53
N VAL A 52 3.96 -2.79 4.40
CA VAL A 52 2.56 -2.40 4.22
C VAL A 52 1.78 -3.57 3.65
N VAL A 53 0.63 -3.85 4.26
CA VAL A 53 -0.30 -4.91 3.84
C VAL A 53 -1.64 -4.27 3.50
N VAL A 54 -2.09 -4.48 2.27
CA VAL A 54 -3.36 -3.97 1.74
C VAL A 54 -4.22 -5.13 1.25
N LYS A 55 -5.50 -5.11 1.57
CA LYS A 55 -6.49 -6.10 1.14
C LYS A 55 -7.54 -5.45 0.24
N ILE A 56 -8.01 -6.20 -0.76
CA ILE A 56 -9.19 -5.88 -1.56
C ILE A 56 -10.16 -7.07 -1.50
N GLU A 57 -11.44 -6.77 -1.25
CA GLU A 57 -12.49 -7.79 -1.32
C GLU A 57 -12.96 -7.96 -2.78
N ASN A 58 -13.38 -9.17 -3.13
CA ASN A 58 -13.95 -9.44 -4.46
C ASN A 58 -15.38 -8.91 -4.57
N HIS A 59 -15.54 -7.61 -4.73
CA HIS A 59 -16.84 -6.98 -4.93
C HIS A 59 -17.07 -6.59 -6.41
N ARG A 60 -18.35 -6.53 -6.81
CA ARG A 60 -18.76 -6.40 -8.22
C ARG A 60 -18.06 -5.28 -9.00
N ALA A 61 -17.82 -4.13 -8.40
CA ALA A 61 -17.17 -3.00 -9.07
C ALA A 61 -15.70 -3.26 -9.45
N MET A 62 -15.07 -4.25 -8.82
CA MET A 62 -13.68 -4.63 -9.06
C MET A 62 -13.53 -5.94 -9.85
N GLN A 63 -14.64 -6.53 -10.32
CA GLN A 63 -14.64 -7.80 -11.03
C GLN A 63 -14.38 -7.65 -12.53
N ASN A 64 -13.80 -8.69 -13.08
CA ASN A 64 -13.72 -8.92 -14.53
C ASN A 64 -14.98 -9.65 -15.03
N HIS A 65 -15.01 -10.01 -16.31
CA HIS A 65 -16.13 -10.67 -16.99
C HIS A 65 -16.46 -12.08 -16.48
N ILE A 66 -15.57 -12.71 -15.72
CA ILE A 66 -15.78 -14.04 -15.11
C ILE A 66 -16.04 -13.98 -13.59
N GLY A 67 -16.30 -12.80 -13.04
CA GLY A 67 -16.63 -12.61 -11.63
C GLY A 67 -15.44 -12.68 -10.66
N GLN A 68 -14.23 -12.64 -11.17
CA GLN A 68 -13.00 -12.59 -10.38
C GLN A 68 -12.46 -11.14 -10.29
N LEU A 69 -11.55 -10.89 -9.37
CA LEU A 69 -10.89 -9.58 -9.33
C LEU A 69 -10.21 -9.28 -10.67
N HIS A 70 -10.47 -8.10 -11.19
CA HIS A 70 -9.89 -7.61 -12.43
C HIS A 70 -8.38 -7.42 -12.28
N ALA A 71 -7.62 -7.67 -13.35
CA ALA A 71 -6.16 -7.45 -13.37
C ALA A 71 -5.75 -6.04 -12.90
N CYS A 72 -6.54 -5.01 -13.28
CA CYS A 72 -6.31 -3.64 -12.81
C CYS A 72 -6.51 -3.48 -11.31
N ALA A 73 -7.44 -4.19 -10.70
CA ALA A 73 -7.64 -4.18 -9.25
C ALA A 73 -6.47 -4.86 -8.51
N MET A 74 -5.93 -5.94 -9.07
CA MET A 74 -4.72 -6.59 -8.54
C MET A 74 -3.50 -5.67 -8.65
N ALA A 75 -3.34 -4.97 -9.77
CA ALA A 75 -2.29 -3.98 -9.96
C ALA A 75 -2.45 -2.80 -8.98
N LEU A 76 -3.68 -2.36 -8.73
CA LEU A 76 -3.97 -1.28 -7.80
C LEU A 76 -3.53 -1.60 -6.37
N ILE A 77 -3.81 -2.80 -5.85
CA ILE A 77 -3.38 -3.16 -4.48
C ILE A 77 -1.86 -3.28 -4.37
N ALA A 78 -1.20 -3.80 -5.41
CA ALA A 78 0.25 -3.91 -5.45
C ALA A 78 0.91 -2.53 -5.49
N GLU A 79 0.45 -1.64 -6.37
CA GLU A 79 0.91 -0.26 -6.47
C GLU A 79 0.66 0.50 -5.17
N THR A 80 -0.52 0.39 -4.60
CA THR A 80 -0.89 1.04 -3.34
C THR A 80 0.04 0.61 -2.20
N ALA A 81 0.31 -0.68 -2.04
CA ALA A 81 1.20 -1.18 -1.00
C ALA A 81 2.63 -0.67 -1.17
N THR A 82 3.17 -0.69 -2.41
CA THR A 82 4.53 -0.22 -2.70
C THR A 82 4.69 1.29 -2.55
N GLY A 83 3.74 2.06 -3.05
CA GLY A 83 3.72 3.51 -2.91
C GLY A 83 3.60 3.95 -1.44
N PHE A 84 2.80 3.22 -0.67
CA PHE A 84 2.58 3.55 0.74
C PHE A 84 3.79 3.25 1.62
N VAL A 85 4.44 2.09 1.46
CA VAL A 85 5.67 1.76 2.21
C VAL A 85 6.80 2.72 1.87
N THR A 86 6.90 3.16 0.61
CA THR A 86 7.83 4.22 0.18
C THR A 86 7.48 5.55 0.86
N GLY A 87 6.21 5.95 0.80
CA GLY A 87 5.71 7.19 1.41
C GLY A 87 5.95 7.29 2.92
N MET A 88 6.00 6.15 3.63
CA MET A 88 6.35 6.11 5.06
C MET A 88 7.79 6.54 5.34
N ASN A 89 8.68 6.47 4.36
CA ASN A 89 10.13 6.64 4.54
C ASN A 89 10.73 7.89 3.90
N VAL A 90 10.04 8.51 2.93
CA VAL A 90 10.55 9.72 2.28
C VAL A 90 10.19 10.99 3.06
N PRO A 91 10.99 12.08 2.96
CA PRO A 91 10.65 13.37 3.53
C PRO A 91 9.35 13.95 2.96
N ASP A 92 8.68 14.83 3.70
CA ASP A 92 7.45 15.53 3.25
C ASP A 92 7.66 16.43 2.01
N SER A 93 8.90 16.79 1.72
CA SER A 93 9.30 17.54 0.51
C SER A 93 9.34 16.68 -0.74
N CYS A 94 9.35 15.35 -0.60
CA CYS A 94 9.39 14.41 -1.72
C CYS A 94 8.00 13.99 -2.16
N ILE A 95 7.82 13.87 -3.47
CA ILE A 95 6.63 13.28 -4.07
C ILE A 95 6.99 11.87 -4.54
N VAL A 96 6.25 10.88 -4.05
CA VAL A 96 6.40 9.48 -4.48
C VAL A 96 5.65 9.29 -5.79
N LEU A 97 6.38 8.90 -6.84
CA LEU A 97 5.82 8.61 -8.15
C LEU A 97 6.31 7.25 -8.62
N ILE A 98 5.44 6.51 -9.29
CA ILE A 98 5.81 5.27 -9.95
C ILE A 98 6.52 5.59 -11.26
N LYS A 99 7.69 4.99 -11.49
CA LYS A 99 8.46 5.11 -12.74
C LYS A 99 8.19 3.92 -13.65
N SER A 100 8.17 2.74 -13.09
CA SER A 100 7.88 1.50 -13.80
C SER A 100 7.18 0.52 -12.86
N PHE A 101 6.36 -0.35 -13.44
CA PHE A 101 5.59 -1.32 -12.68
C PHE A 101 5.47 -2.60 -13.51
N LYS A 102 5.95 -3.71 -12.97
CA LYS A 102 5.84 -5.03 -13.60
C LYS A 102 4.99 -5.93 -12.72
N VAL A 103 3.99 -6.55 -13.31
CA VAL A 103 3.12 -7.54 -12.66
C VAL A 103 3.12 -8.84 -13.48
N ASP A 104 3.39 -9.95 -12.83
CA ASP A 104 3.29 -11.28 -13.39
C ASP A 104 2.05 -11.98 -12.82
N PHE A 105 1.02 -12.17 -13.66
CA PHE A 105 -0.20 -12.87 -13.28
C PHE A 105 0.02 -14.38 -13.43
N LYS A 106 0.01 -15.12 -12.34
CA LYS A 106 0.36 -16.55 -12.33
C LYS A 106 -0.82 -17.46 -12.64
N ARG A 107 -2.01 -17.12 -12.16
CA ARG A 107 -3.22 -17.92 -12.30
C ARG A 107 -4.49 -17.08 -12.06
N PRO A 108 -5.69 -17.58 -12.42
CA PRO A 108 -6.94 -16.99 -12.01
C PRO A 108 -7.03 -16.88 -10.49
N THR A 109 -7.70 -15.84 -9.99
CA THR A 109 -7.80 -15.53 -8.55
C THR A 109 -9.07 -16.08 -7.94
N GLN A 110 -9.07 -16.31 -6.63
CA GLN A 110 -10.24 -16.70 -5.86
C GLN A 110 -10.41 -15.75 -4.67
N GLY A 111 -11.64 -15.30 -4.47
CA GLY A 111 -12.00 -14.48 -3.31
C GLY A 111 -11.26 -13.14 -3.24
N ALA A 112 -10.94 -12.72 -2.03
CA ALA A 112 -10.20 -11.50 -1.76
C ALA A 112 -8.70 -11.66 -2.08
N MET A 113 -8.00 -10.54 -2.24
CA MET A 113 -6.55 -10.53 -2.44
C MET A 113 -5.85 -9.63 -1.45
N ILE A 114 -4.62 -9.99 -1.13
CA ILE A 114 -3.74 -9.26 -0.21
C ILE A 114 -2.42 -8.95 -0.93
N ALA A 115 -2.01 -7.69 -0.89
CA ALA A 115 -0.68 -7.26 -1.32
C ALA A 115 0.20 -6.97 -0.11
N VAL A 116 1.42 -7.50 -0.10
CA VAL A 116 2.43 -7.28 0.93
C VAL A 116 3.66 -6.66 0.29
N ALA A 117 3.91 -5.39 0.56
CA ALA A 117 5.12 -4.69 0.14
C ALA A 117 6.09 -4.56 1.31
N THR A 118 7.37 -4.77 1.05
CA THR A 118 8.43 -4.70 2.07
C THR A 118 9.62 -3.88 1.59
N LEU A 119 10.30 -3.24 2.53
CA LEU A 119 11.57 -2.54 2.34
C LEU A 119 12.62 -3.10 3.28
N THR A 120 13.85 -3.24 2.79
CA THR A 120 15.01 -3.54 3.63
C THR A 120 15.42 -2.33 4.46
N ASP A 121 16.24 -2.55 5.48
CA ASP A 121 16.76 -1.45 6.31
C ASP A 121 17.64 -0.50 5.49
N GLU A 122 18.39 -1.00 4.53
CA GLU A 122 19.22 -0.22 3.62
C GLU A 122 18.35 0.67 2.72
N GLN A 123 17.26 0.14 2.16
CA GLN A 123 16.31 0.92 1.36
C GLN A 123 15.66 2.03 2.18
N GLN A 124 15.24 1.73 3.42
CA GLN A 124 14.66 2.71 4.33
C GLN A 124 15.68 3.83 4.67
N ALA A 125 16.93 3.46 4.95
CA ALA A 125 18.00 4.42 5.25
C ALA A 125 18.28 5.34 4.06
N LEU A 126 18.37 4.77 2.85
CA LEU A 126 18.58 5.53 1.62
C LEU A 126 17.47 6.55 1.37
N MET A 127 16.20 6.14 1.49
CA MET A 127 15.04 7.01 1.29
C MET A 127 15.01 8.19 2.26
N ARG A 128 15.49 8.01 3.49
CA ARG A 128 15.53 9.06 4.52
C ARG A 128 16.68 10.05 4.34
N SER A 129 17.74 9.64 3.65
CA SER A 129 18.97 10.43 3.49
C SER A 129 19.05 11.18 2.17
N THR A 130 18.16 10.88 1.20
CA THR A 130 18.18 11.48 -0.15
C THR A 130 16.88 12.20 -0.46
N GLU A 131 17.00 13.39 -1.06
CA GLU A 131 15.83 14.17 -1.52
C GLU A 131 15.33 13.72 -2.89
N LYS A 132 16.13 12.95 -3.63
CA LYS A 132 15.80 12.46 -4.97
C LYS A 132 16.49 11.12 -5.22
N GLY A 133 15.74 10.13 -5.67
CA GLY A 133 16.29 8.82 -5.97
C GLY A 133 15.23 7.87 -6.51
N GLU A 134 15.65 6.64 -6.78
CA GLU A 134 14.79 5.55 -7.26
C GLU A 134 15.06 4.31 -6.42
N THR A 135 14.02 3.53 -6.18
CA THR A 135 14.15 2.24 -5.49
C THR A 135 13.18 1.23 -6.10
N LEU A 136 13.61 -0.03 -6.14
CA LEU A 136 12.75 -1.14 -6.51
C LEU A 136 12.13 -1.72 -5.25
N VAL A 137 10.80 -1.70 -5.16
CA VAL A 137 10.05 -2.26 -4.05
C VAL A 137 9.46 -3.61 -4.46
N SER A 138 9.79 -4.66 -3.71
CA SER A 138 9.18 -5.97 -3.89
C SER A 138 7.77 -6.00 -3.28
N VAL A 139 6.83 -6.58 -4.02
CA VAL A 139 5.47 -6.81 -3.55
C VAL A 139 5.02 -8.22 -3.95
N GLN A 140 4.39 -8.90 -3.00
CA GLN A 140 3.73 -10.17 -3.24
C GLN A 140 2.22 -9.97 -3.15
N VAL A 141 1.49 -10.55 -4.11
CA VAL A 141 0.03 -10.51 -4.13
C VAL A 141 -0.49 -11.95 -4.11
N THR A 142 -1.32 -12.24 -3.12
CA THR A 142 -1.90 -13.56 -2.88
C THR A 142 -3.41 -13.46 -2.74
N ASP A 143 -4.12 -14.52 -3.11
CA ASP A 143 -5.57 -14.69 -2.88
C ASP A 143 -5.85 -15.67 -1.73
N GLU A 144 -7.13 -15.91 -1.46
CA GLU A 144 -7.63 -16.86 -0.46
C GLU A 144 -7.47 -18.31 -0.89
#